data_531c7e8869e3f576d8efe670045532f6
#
_entry.id   531c7e8869e3f576d8efe670045532f6
#
_cell.length_a   1.000
_cell.length_b   1.000
_cell.length_c   1.000
_cell.angle_alpha   90.00
_cell.angle_beta   90.00
_cell.angle_gamma   90.00
#
_symmetry.space_group_name_H-M   'P 1'
#
loop_
_entity.id
_entity.type
_entity.pdbx_description
1 polymer ?
#
loop_
_entity_poly.entity_id
_entity_poly.type
_entity_poly.pdbx_seq_one_letter_code
_entity_poly.pdbx_strand_id
1 'polypeptide(L)'
;EIPLRLVGSEMCIRDRQREESAGDMGTEGKATAEEETEIQVFIAASLNTVMTELAKEYQKDHPNVKIIYNADSSGTLLTQIEEGYECDLFFSAAQKQMDQLEKTDGLVVDGTRKNVVNNQVVVVTRKDSGTKVTGLETLKDASSIALAGGSVPVGKYTRQALVNLGILEKVDDVSTIPTETISEKLGGVEISEQDNVSKVLMAVAEGSCEVGTTYYSDIYGYEDDIKILEKVSSDLTGDVIYPIAQIVNKEADKKQTEAAEDFMDFLLSDEAAKVFESYYFDTDIK
;
A
#
# COMPACT_ATOMS: atom_id res chain seq x y z
N GLU A 1 27.05 -25.09 -37.85
CA GLU A 1 26.98 -26.55 -37.52
C GLU A 1 27.67 -26.82 -36.17
N ILE A 2 26.92 -27.00 -35.12
CA ILE A 2 27.39 -27.57 -33.85
C ILE A 2 26.28 -28.50 -33.36
N PRO A 3 26.54 -29.78 -33.02
CA PRO A 3 25.52 -30.81 -32.82
C PRO A 3 24.99 -30.85 -31.41
N LEU A 4 23.69 -31.16 -31.31
CA LEU A 4 23.00 -31.63 -30.11
C LEU A 4 23.69 -32.85 -29.51
N ARG A 5 23.83 -32.88 -28.19
CA ARG A 5 24.05 -34.12 -27.45
C ARG A 5 22.97 -34.27 -26.36
N LEU A 6 22.06 -35.18 -26.64
CA LEU A 6 21.24 -35.85 -25.62
C LEU A 6 22.16 -36.80 -24.82
N VAL A 7 22.02 -36.75 -23.48
CA VAL A 7 22.45 -37.90 -22.63
C VAL A 7 21.31 -38.17 -21.66
N GLY A 8 20.64 -39.27 -21.88
CA GLY A 8 19.79 -39.91 -20.92
C GLY A 8 20.64 -40.82 -20.01
N SER A 9 20.21 -41.02 -18.79
CA SER A 9 20.58 -42.17 -17.93
C SER A 9 19.44 -42.37 -16.94
N GLU A 10 18.70 -43.32 -17.19
CA GLU A 10 18.62 -44.69 -16.66
C GLU A 10 18.32 -44.77 -15.17
N MET A 11 17.14 -45.25 -14.96
CA MET A 11 16.45 -45.72 -13.77
C MET A 11 17.16 -46.98 -13.23
N CYS A 12 17.65 -46.98 -12.01
CA CYS A 12 18.02 -48.19 -11.29
C CYS A 12 16.99 -48.49 -10.21
N ILE A 13 16.10 -49.40 -10.57
CA ILE A 13 15.27 -50.15 -9.62
C ILE A 13 16.20 -51.16 -8.92
N ARG A 14 16.24 -51.14 -7.60
CA ARG A 14 16.81 -52.24 -6.81
C ARG A 14 15.81 -52.68 -5.77
N ASP A 15 15.14 -53.75 -6.12
CA ASP A 15 14.32 -54.59 -5.25
C ASP A 15 15.23 -55.28 -4.20
N ARG A 16 14.83 -55.23 -2.92
CA ARG A 16 15.31 -56.17 -1.90
C ARG A 16 14.24 -56.43 -0.87
N GLN A 17 13.92 -57.69 -0.80
CA GLN A 17 12.96 -58.37 0.04
C GLN A 17 13.19 -58.20 1.56
N ARG A 18 12.13 -58.00 2.28
CA ARG A 18 11.50 -58.61 3.44
C ARG A 18 12.41 -59.30 4.47
N GLU A 19 12.43 -58.73 5.69
CA GLU A 19 12.41 -59.54 6.93
C GLU A 19 11.54 -58.83 7.97
N GLU A 20 10.58 -59.58 8.51
CA GLU A 20 9.69 -59.22 9.61
C GLU A 20 10.45 -59.27 10.93
N SER A 21 10.31 -58.24 11.77
CA SER A 21 10.30 -58.45 13.22
C SER A 21 9.36 -57.43 13.88
N ALA A 22 8.42 -57.98 14.62
CA ALA A 22 7.47 -57.25 15.43
C ALA A 22 8.16 -56.66 16.67
N GLY A 23 7.71 -55.45 17.08
CA GLY A 23 8.03 -54.92 18.40
C GLY A 23 7.81 -53.40 18.51
N ASP A 24 6.79 -53.14 19.26
CA ASP A 24 6.59 -51.98 20.13
C ASP A 24 5.89 -50.76 19.58
N MET A 25 4.72 -50.51 20.22
CA MET A 25 3.86 -49.36 20.05
C MET A 25 4.52 -48.12 20.70
N GLY A 26 4.99 -47.21 19.88
CA GLY A 26 5.19 -45.84 20.22
C GLY A 26 4.22 -44.99 19.40
N THR A 27 3.16 -44.49 20.03
CA THR A 27 2.30 -43.44 19.47
C THR A 27 3.11 -42.14 19.38
N GLU A 28 3.94 -42.01 18.36
CA GLU A 28 4.44 -40.71 17.95
C GLU A 28 3.27 -39.99 17.25
N GLY A 29 2.78 -38.93 17.94
CA GLY A 29 1.83 -38.03 17.37
C GLY A 29 2.40 -37.46 16.08
N LYS A 30 1.82 -37.88 14.96
CA LYS A 30 2.02 -37.26 13.66
C LYS A 30 1.46 -35.84 13.80
N ALA A 31 2.33 -34.87 14.07
CA ALA A 31 1.98 -33.48 13.87
C ALA A 31 1.59 -33.39 12.38
N THR A 32 0.31 -33.32 12.11
CA THR A 32 -0.19 -32.91 10.79
C THR A 32 0.39 -31.52 10.57
N ALA A 33 1.33 -31.37 9.65
CA ALA A 33 1.70 -30.07 9.15
C ALA A 33 0.38 -29.42 8.70
N GLU A 34 -0.03 -28.37 9.40
CA GLU A 34 -1.19 -27.58 8.97
C GLU A 34 -0.87 -27.05 7.59
N GLU A 35 -1.82 -27.21 6.70
CA GLU A 35 -1.69 -26.81 5.30
C GLU A 35 -1.53 -25.28 5.23
N GLU A 36 -0.48 -24.81 4.54
CA GLU A 36 -0.22 -23.39 4.37
C GLU A 36 -1.38 -22.74 3.60
N THR A 37 -1.88 -21.63 4.09
CA THR A 37 -2.97 -20.84 3.47
C THR A 37 -2.40 -19.50 3.03
N GLU A 38 -2.51 -19.19 1.73
CA GLU A 38 -2.09 -17.90 1.19
C GLU A 38 -3.29 -16.96 1.09
N ILE A 39 -3.10 -15.68 1.49
CA ILE A 39 -4.06 -14.59 1.29
C ILE A 39 -3.46 -13.48 0.45
N GLN A 40 -4.26 -12.93 -0.47
CA GLN A 40 -3.87 -11.85 -1.38
C GLN A 40 -4.35 -10.51 -0.83
N VAL A 41 -3.43 -9.66 -0.41
CA VAL A 41 -3.75 -8.39 0.25
C VAL A 41 -3.22 -7.22 -0.58
N PHE A 42 -4.13 -6.45 -1.17
CA PHE A 42 -3.81 -5.27 -1.95
C PHE A 42 -3.75 -4.06 -1.02
N ILE A 43 -2.61 -3.41 -0.96
CA ILE A 43 -2.34 -2.30 -0.03
C ILE A 43 -1.85 -1.06 -0.75
N ALA A 44 -2.32 0.10 -0.34
CA ALA A 44 -1.75 1.36 -0.81
C ALA A 44 -0.24 1.42 -0.52
N ALA A 45 0.55 1.97 -1.44
CA ALA A 45 2.01 2.01 -1.37
C ALA A 45 2.55 2.58 -0.05
N SER A 46 1.87 3.57 0.53
CA SER A 46 2.20 4.17 1.84
C SER A 46 2.06 3.21 3.02
N LEU A 47 1.35 2.10 2.87
CA LEU A 47 1.17 1.09 3.91
C LEU A 47 2.27 0.02 3.89
N ASN A 48 3.08 -0.06 2.84
CA ASN A 48 3.96 -1.21 2.59
C ASN A 48 4.89 -1.52 3.79
N THR A 49 5.49 -0.50 4.38
CA THR A 49 6.44 -0.66 5.49
C THR A 49 5.75 -1.16 6.76
N VAL A 50 4.66 -0.50 7.18
CA VAL A 50 3.93 -0.87 8.39
C VAL A 50 3.23 -2.23 8.24
N MET A 51 2.66 -2.53 7.08
CA MET A 51 2.00 -3.82 6.83
C MET A 51 3.00 -4.99 6.82
N THR A 52 4.24 -4.75 6.38
CA THR A 52 5.31 -5.76 6.49
C THR A 52 5.61 -6.09 7.96
N GLU A 53 5.59 -5.13 8.87
CA GLU A 53 5.77 -5.37 10.31
C GLU A 53 4.55 -6.07 10.90
N LEU A 54 3.34 -5.58 10.59
CA LEU A 54 2.08 -6.19 11.06
C LEU A 54 1.93 -7.65 10.60
N ALA A 55 2.38 -7.98 9.38
CA ALA A 55 2.39 -9.38 8.94
C ALA A 55 3.30 -10.25 9.81
N LYS A 56 4.47 -9.76 10.19
CA LYS A 56 5.38 -10.51 11.07
C LYS A 56 4.79 -10.71 12.47
N GLU A 57 4.12 -9.68 13.02
CA GLU A 57 3.44 -9.81 14.31
C GLU A 57 2.33 -10.86 14.24
N TYR A 58 1.43 -10.77 13.25
CA TYR A 58 0.35 -11.70 13.03
C TYR A 58 0.83 -13.15 12.84
N GLN A 59 1.90 -13.35 12.05
CA GLN A 59 2.43 -14.67 11.76
C GLN A 59 3.10 -15.37 12.95
N LYS A 60 3.35 -14.68 14.08
CA LYS A 60 3.82 -15.33 15.32
C LYS A 60 2.79 -16.32 15.85
N ASP A 61 1.50 -15.93 15.78
CA ASP A 61 0.39 -16.74 16.25
C ASP A 61 -0.27 -17.55 15.12
N HIS A 62 -0.07 -17.15 13.85
CA HIS A 62 -0.62 -17.77 12.64
C HIS A 62 0.50 -18.18 11.65
N PRO A 63 1.42 -19.09 12.05
CA PRO A 63 2.61 -19.41 11.24
C PRO A 63 2.27 -20.09 9.90
N ASN A 64 1.06 -20.62 9.74
CA ASN A 64 0.60 -21.30 8.53
C ASN A 64 -0.10 -20.34 7.55
N VAL A 65 -0.27 -19.06 7.90
CA VAL A 65 -0.87 -18.05 7.01
C VAL A 65 0.25 -17.27 6.33
N LYS A 66 0.27 -17.33 5.01
CA LYS A 66 1.18 -16.57 4.18
C LYS A 66 0.44 -15.37 3.58
N ILE A 67 0.92 -14.17 3.86
CA ILE A 67 0.33 -12.93 3.37
C ILE A 67 1.12 -12.47 2.14
N ILE A 68 0.45 -12.38 1.00
CA ILE A 68 1.02 -11.90 -0.26
C ILE A 68 0.54 -10.47 -0.49
N TYR A 69 1.45 -9.52 -0.44
CA TYR A 69 1.14 -8.12 -0.69
C TYR A 69 1.29 -7.75 -2.17
N ASN A 70 0.29 -7.02 -2.68
CA ASN A 70 0.40 -6.21 -3.88
C ASN A 70 0.32 -4.74 -3.45
N ALA A 71 1.46 -4.03 -3.54
CA ALA A 71 1.59 -2.66 -3.05
C ALA A 71 1.77 -1.69 -4.21
N ASP A 72 0.77 -0.83 -4.44
CA ASP A 72 0.80 0.21 -5.47
C ASP A 72 -0.13 1.37 -5.11
N SER A 73 -0.34 2.33 -6.02
CA SER A 73 -1.37 3.35 -5.82
C SER A 73 -2.74 2.71 -5.68
N SER A 74 -3.59 3.27 -4.81
CA SER A 74 -4.96 2.75 -4.65
C SER A 74 -5.76 2.80 -5.96
N GLY A 75 -5.44 3.71 -6.88
CA GLY A 75 -6.06 3.76 -8.21
C GLY A 75 -5.65 2.60 -9.11
N THR A 76 -4.37 2.24 -9.13
CA THR A 76 -3.85 1.06 -9.86
C THR A 76 -4.48 -0.23 -9.31
N LEU A 77 -4.51 -0.37 -7.98
CA LEU A 77 -5.06 -1.54 -7.31
C LEU A 77 -6.57 -1.69 -7.57
N LEU A 78 -7.32 -0.58 -7.55
CA LEU A 78 -8.72 -0.56 -7.96
C LEU A 78 -8.91 -1.16 -9.35
N THR A 79 -8.14 -0.67 -10.35
CA THR A 79 -8.23 -1.17 -11.73
C THR A 79 -7.91 -2.66 -11.81
N GLN A 80 -6.90 -3.15 -11.08
CA GLN A 80 -6.56 -4.57 -11.05
C GLN A 80 -7.70 -5.42 -10.46
N ILE A 81 -8.38 -4.95 -9.40
CA ILE A 81 -9.52 -5.64 -8.81
C ILE A 81 -10.70 -5.67 -9.80
N GLU A 82 -10.99 -4.55 -10.46
CA GLU A 82 -12.02 -4.46 -11.52
C GLU A 82 -11.72 -5.39 -12.71
N GLU A 83 -10.44 -5.59 -13.05
CA GLU A 83 -9.97 -6.52 -14.07
C GLU A 83 -10.01 -7.99 -13.63
N GLY A 84 -10.34 -8.27 -12.36
CA GLY A 84 -10.52 -9.62 -11.83
C GLY A 84 -9.25 -10.27 -11.29
N TYR A 85 -8.25 -9.48 -10.89
CA TYR A 85 -7.10 -10.01 -10.14
C TYR A 85 -7.57 -10.55 -8.79
N GLU A 86 -6.98 -11.68 -8.36
CA GLU A 86 -7.25 -12.27 -7.06
C GLU A 86 -6.86 -11.31 -5.94
N CYS A 87 -7.84 -10.96 -5.12
CA CYS A 87 -7.68 -10.05 -3.99
C CYS A 87 -8.65 -10.47 -2.89
N ASP A 88 -8.14 -10.74 -1.69
CA ASP A 88 -8.95 -11.07 -0.52
C ASP A 88 -9.25 -9.83 0.31
N LEU A 89 -8.24 -8.96 0.50
CA LEU A 89 -8.38 -7.70 1.23
C LEU A 89 -7.83 -6.54 0.41
N PHE A 90 -8.57 -5.43 0.41
CA PHE A 90 -8.11 -4.18 -0.16
C PHE A 90 -8.01 -3.10 0.91
N PHE A 91 -6.81 -2.52 1.10
CA PHE A 91 -6.54 -1.45 2.03
C PHE A 91 -6.12 -0.19 1.26
N SER A 92 -7.06 0.69 1.06
CA SER A 92 -6.93 1.90 0.23
C SER A 92 -6.46 3.12 1.04
N ALA A 93 -5.72 4.02 0.41
CA ALA A 93 -5.35 5.31 1.00
C ALA A 93 -6.41 6.40 0.78
N ALA A 94 -7.60 6.06 0.31
CA ALA A 94 -8.72 6.98 0.17
C ALA A 94 -10.07 6.26 0.07
N GLN A 95 -11.10 6.94 0.50
CA GLN A 95 -12.49 6.46 0.45
C GLN A 95 -13.01 6.28 -0.98
N LYS A 96 -12.58 7.13 -1.94
CA LYS A 96 -13.08 7.13 -3.32
C LYS A 96 -12.94 5.76 -4.00
N GLN A 97 -11.79 5.11 -3.89
CA GLN A 97 -11.54 3.82 -4.51
C GLN A 97 -12.39 2.71 -3.88
N MET A 98 -12.53 2.76 -2.56
CA MET A 98 -13.39 1.82 -1.84
C MET A 98 -14.87 2.04 -2.19
N ASP A 99 -15.31 3.31 -2.31
CA ASP A 99 -16.67 3.65 -2.76
C ASP A 99 -16.98 3.10 -4.14
N GLN A 100 -16.01 3.14 -5.06
CA GLN A 100 -16.16 2.58 -6.40
C GLN A 100 -16.42 1.07 -6.32
N LEU A 101 -15.56 0.31 -5.64
CA LEU A 101 -15.72 -1.14 -5.51
C LEU A 101 -17.01 -1.54 -4.78
N GLU A 102 -17.39 -0.81 -3.73
CA GLU A 102 -18.56 -1.14 -2.92
C GLU A 102 -19.87 -0.76 -3.60
N LYS A 103 -20.00 0.50 -4.07
CA LYS A 103 -21.27 1.08 -4.50
C LYS A 103 -21.55 0.89 -5.98
N THR A 104 -20.50 0.85 -6.81
CA THR A 104 -20.63 0.77 -8.27
C THR A 104 -20.43 -0.66 -8.76
N ASP A 105 -19.39 -1.33 -8.29
CA ASP A 105 -18.97 -2.62 -8.84
C ASP A 105 -19.55 -3.81 -8.05
N GLY A 106 -19.92 -3.59 -6.77
CA GLY A 106 -20.44 -4.64 -5.90
C GLY A 106 -19.41 -5.72 -5.58
N LEU A 107 -18.11 -5.33 -5.52
CA LEU A 107 -16.99 -6.24 -5.29
C LEU A 107 -16.54 -6.27 -3.82
N VAL A 108 -17.09 -5.44 -2.95
CA VAL A 108 -16.85 -5.49 -1.51
C VAL A 108 -17.84 -6.43 -0.84
N VAL A 109 -17.35 -7.27 0.07
CA VAL A 109 -18.22 -8.14 0.88
C VAL A 109 -19.01 -7.27 1.86
N ASP A 110 -20.34 -7.44 1.87
CA ASP A 110 -21.26 -6.61 2.64
C ASP A 110 -20.86 -6.50 4.12
N GLY A 111 -20.77 -5.26 4.61
CA GLY A 111 -20.53 -4.95 6.03
C GLY A 111 -19.07 -5.10 6.49
N THR A 112 -18.14 -5.51 5.62
CA THR A 112 -16.73 -5.70 5.99
C THR A 112 -15.93 -4.41 5.96
N ARG A 113 -16.37 -3.37 5.23
CA ARG A 113 -15.64 -2.10 5.15
C ARG A 113 -15.47 -1.44 6.52
N LYS A 114 -14.23 -1.11 6.88
CA LYS A 114 -13.85 -0.39 8.10
C LYS A 114 -12.84 0.71 7.78
N ASN A 115 -12.94 1.83 8.49
CA ASN A 115 -11.88 2.82 8.52
C ASN A 115 -10.84 2.37 9.56
N VAL A 116 -9.56 2.41 9.23
CA VAL A 116 -8.50 1.84 10.09
C VAL A 116 -7.57 2.92 10.62
N VAL A 117 -7.07 3.78 9.75
CA VAL A 117 -6.13 4.83 10.10
C VAL A 117 -6.42 6.11 9.33
N ASN A 118 -5.98 7.23 9.87
CA ASN A 118 -5.89 8.52 9.20
C ASN A 118 -4.41 8.85 8.94
N ASN A 119 -4.16 9.72 7.96
CA ASN A 119 -2.81 10.17 7.61
C ASN A 119 -2.80 11.67 7.33
N GLN A 120 -1.64 12.25 7.10
CA GLN A 120 -1.50 13.67 6.83
C GLN A 120 -0.61 13.89 5.61
N VAL A 121 -1.06 14.73 4.68
CA VAL A 121 -0.21 15.19 3.58
C VAL A 121 0.88 16.10 4.11
N VAL A 122 2.11 15.91 3.65
CA VAL A 122 3.26 16.74 4.00
C VAL A 122 3.97 17.23 2.75
N VAL A 123 4.52 18.44 2.81
CA VAL A 123 5.47 18.95 1.82
C VAL A 123 6.87 18.66 2.32
N VAL A 124 7.67 18.02 1.49
CA VAL A 124 8.99 17.53 1.88
C VAL A 124 10.09 18.00 0.93
N THR A 125 11.31 18.01 1.45
CA THR A 125 12.53 18.25 0.70
C THR A 125 13.69 17.47 1.33
N ARG A 126 14.82 17.38 0.65
CA ARG A 126 16.05 16.91 1.29
C ARG A 126 16.55 17.91 2.32
N LYS A 127 17.17 17.44 3.39
CA LYS A 127 17.73 18.31 4.43
C LYS A 127 18.79 19.30 3.92
N ASP A 128 19.53 18.91 2.88
CA ASP A 128 20.62 19.68 2.27
C ASP A 128 20.20 20.47 1.01
N SER A 129 18.93 20.50 0.66
CA SER A 129 18.45 21.13 -0.60
C SER A 129 18.61 22.64 -0.67
N GLY A 130 18.66 23.32 0.49
CA GLY A 130 18.68 24.79 0.53
C GLY A 130 17.44 25.46 -0.09
N THR A 131 16.33 24.73 -0.25
CA THR A 131 15.09 25.23 -0.87
C THR A 131 14.55 26.50 -0.19
N LYS A 132 13.88 27.33 -0.98
CA LYS A 132 13.12 28.50 -0.49
C LYS A 132 11.66 28.14 -0.21
N VAL A 133 11.21 26.96 -0.63
CA VAL A 133 9.86 26.48 -0.38
C VAL A 133 9.65 26.25 1.10
N THR A 134 8.54 26.73 1.63
CA THR A 134 8.14 26.56 3.04
C THR A 134 6.86 25.75 3.19
N GLY A 135 6.14 25.50 2.10
CA GLY A 135 4.88 24.77 2.08
C GLY A 135 4.16 24.92 0.74
N LEU A 136 2.89 24.51 0.69
CA LEU A 136 2.08 24.52 -0.55
C LEU A 136 1.98 25.89 -1.20
N GLU A 137 1.84 26.95 -0.42
CA GLU A 137 1.70 28.33 -0.94
C GLU A 137 2.94 28.83 -1.67
N THR A 138 4.10 28.25 -1.37
CA THR A 138 5.39 28.64 -1.93
C THR A 138 5.97 27.63 -2.92
N LEU A 139 5.20 26.63 -3.35
CA LEU A 139 5.63 25.64 -4.34
C LEU A 139 6.13 26.27 -5.65
N LYS A 140 5.63 27.43 -6.01
CA LYS A 140 6.11 28.21 -7.18
C LYS A 140 7.59 28.62 -7.10
N ASP A 141 8.18 28.61 -5.91
CA ASP A 141 9.58 28.99 -5.69
C ASP A 141 10.54 27.78 -5.81
N ALA A 142 10.00 26.57 -6.05
CA ALA A 142 10.78 25.38 -6.31
C ALA A 142 11.37 25.36 -7.72
N SER A 143 12.53 24.73 -7.89
CA SER A 143 13.09 24.42 -9.21
C SER A 143 12.40 23.23 -9.87
N SER A 144 11.96 22.26 -9.06
CA SER A 144 11.24 21.08 -9.53
C SER A 144 10.40 20.46 -8.41
N ILE A 145 9.28 19.83 -8.78
CA ILE A 145 8.34 19.21 -7.84
C ILE A 145 8.07 17.77 -8.24
N ALA A 146 8.19 16.84 -7.30
CA ALA A 146 7.62 15.49 -7.44
C ALA A 146 6.16 15.52 -6.97
N LEU A 147 5.23 15.18 -7.83
CA LEU A 147 3.80 15.19 -7.55
C LEU A 147 3.15 13.90 -8.07
N ALA A 148 2.37 13.25 -7.23
CA ALA A 148 1.61 12.08 -7.68
C ALA A 148 0.48 12.46 -8.63
N GLY A 149 0.16 11.58 -9.57
CA GLY A 149 -0.95 11.73 -10.51
C GLY A 149 -2.31 11.88 -9.80
N GLY A 150 -3.30 12.43 -10.48
CA GLY A 150 -4.63 12.70 -9.89
C GLY A 150 -5.39 11.45 -9.45
N SER A 151 -5.14 10.29 -10.07
CA SER A 151 -5.72 9.00 -9.67
C SER A 151 -5.10 8.43 -8.38
N VAL A 152 -3.92 8.92 -8.01
CA VAL A 152 -3.22 8.53 -6.78
C VAL A 152 -3.79 9.35 -5.61
N PRO A 153 -4.16 8.72 -4.48
CA PRO A 153 -4.79 9.44 -3.37
C PRO A 153 -4.04 10.69 -2.91
N VAL A 154 -2.73 10.62 -2.65
CA VAL A 154 -1.95 11.80 -2.22
C VAL A 154 -1.97 12.91 -3.28
N GLY A 155 -1.92 12.54 -4.57
CA GLY A 155 -2.04 13.49 -5.67
C GLY A 155 -3.39 14.20 -5.72
N LYS A 156 -4.48 13.46 -5.41
CA LYS A 156 -5.83 14.04 -5.26
C LYS A 156 -5.90 14.99 -4.07
N TYR A 157 -5.42 14.56 -2.89
CA TYR A 157 -5.43 15.40 -1.68
C TYR A 157 -4.59 16.67 -1.86
N THR A 158 -3.44 16.58 -2.52
CA THR A 158 -2.62 17.75 -2.86
C THR A 158 -3.38 18.72 -3.78
N ARG A 159 -4.05 18.23 -4.82
CA ARG A 159 -4.89 19.04 -5.70
C ARG A 159 -6.03 19.72 -4.95
N GLN A 160 -6.68 18.99 -4.04
CA GLN A 160 -7.73 19.56 -3.19
C GLN A 160 -7.20 20.69 -2.33
N ALA A 161 -6.04 20.53 -1.71
CA ALA A 161 -5.43 21.57 -0.91
C ALA A 161 -5.07 22.81 -1.75
N LEU A 162 -4.53 22.61 -2.96
CA LEU A 162 -4.22 23.72 -3.88
C LEU A 162 -5.48 24.47 -4.35
N VAL A 163 -6.61 23.77 -4.54
CA VAL A 163 -7.91 24.37 -4.83
C VAL A 163 -8.40 25.18 -3.63
N ASN A 164 -8.32 24.63 -2.42
CA ASN A 164 -8.78 25.30 -1.19
C ASN A 164 -7.92 26.52 -0.84
N LEU A 165 -6.63 26.52 -1.22
CA LEU A 165 -5.74 27.68 -1.15
C LEU A 165 -6.02 28.75 -2.26
N GLY A 166 -6.88 28.43 -3.24
CA GLY A 166 -7.17 29.33 -4.37
C GLY A 166 -6.06 29.39 -5.42
N ILE A 167 -5.08 28.48 -5.39
CA ILE A 167 -4.02 28.36 -6.40
C ILE A 167 -4.59 27.70 -7.66
N LEU A 168 -5.46 26.71 -7.51
CA LEU A 168 -6.18 26.05 -8.59
C LEU A 168 -7.65 26.45 -8.59
N GLU A 169 -8.28 26.39 -9.76
CA GLU A 169 -9.71 26.65 -9.91
C GLU A 169 -10.54 25.49 -9.34
N LYS A 170 -11.73 25.80 -8.82
CA LYS A 170 -12.67 24.80 -8.33
C LYS A 170 -13.24 23.98 -9.50
N VAL A 171 -13.21 22.67 -9.35
CA VAL A 171 -13.79 21.69 -10.27
C VAL A 171 -14.59 20.66 -9.48
N ASP A 172 -15.47 19.92 -10.15
CA ASP A 172 -16.29 18.89 -9.49
C ASP A 172 -15.44 17.71 -8.98
N ASP A 173 -14.42 17.31 -9.74
CA ASP A 173 -13.47 16.28 -9.33
C ASP A 173 -12.02 16.78 -9.51
N VAL A 174 -11.37 17.11 -8.41
CA VAL A 174 -9.99 17.62 -8.40
C VAL A 174 -8.98 16.61 -8.96
N SER A 175 -9.31 15.32 -8.97
CA SER A 175 -8.43 14.29 -9.53
C SER A 175 -8.25 14.41 -11.04
N THR A 176 -9.13 15.15 -11.71
CA THR A 176 -9.06 15.38 -13.16
C THR A 176 -8.16 16.56 -13.56
N ILE A 177 -7.66 17.34 -12.60
CA ILE A 177 -6.79 18.48 -12.89
C ILE A 177 -5.43 17.94 -13.39
N PRO A 178 -5.04 18.24 -14.65
CA PRO A 178 -3.77 17.79 -15.20
C PRO A 178 -2.56 18.42 -14.48
N THR A 179 -1.46 17.71 -14.42
CA THR A 179 -0.20 18.18 -13.82
C THR A 179 0.35 19.40 -14.55
N GLU A 180 0.14 19.51 -15.86
CA GLU A 180 0.50 20.68 -16.67
C GLU A 180 -0.23 21.95 -16.20
N THR A 181 -1.51 21.82 -15.87
CA THR A 181 -2.30 22.96 -15.33
C THR A 181 -1.74 23.41 -13.98
N ILE A 182 -1.30 22.48 -13.12
CA ILE A 182 -0.67 22.82 -11.85
C ILE A 182 0.65 23.55 -12.09
N SER A 183 1.49 23.04 -13.00
CA SER A 183 2.74 23.70 -13.39
C SER A 183 2.50 25.14 -13.87
N GLU A 184 1.55 25.35 -14.77
CA GLU A 184 1.18 26.68 -15.28
C GLU A 184 0.75 27.64 -14.16
N LYS A 185 -0.11 27.19 -13.24
CA LYS A 185 -0.59 28.01 -12.10
C LYS A 185 0.52 28.31 -11.09
N LEU A 186 1.54 27.46 -11.02
CA LEU A 186 2.75 27.67 -10.20
C LEU A 186 3.85 28.46 -10.96
N GLY A 187 3.53 29.06 -12.12
CA GLY A 187 4.48 29.88 -12.88
C GLY A 187 5.40 29.10 -13.81
N GLY A 188 5.04 27.88 -14.18
CA GLY A 188 5.80 27.04 -15.09
C GLY A 188 6.87 26.20 -14.40
N VAL A 189 6.74 25.91 -13.10
CA VAL A 189 7.65 25.04 -12.37
C VAL A 189 7.63 23.62 -12.98
N GLU A 190 8.80 23.02 -13.14
CA GLU A 190 8.91 21.65 -13.60
C GLU A 190 8.28 20.68 -12.61
N ILE A 191 7.34 19.85 -13.08
CA ILE A 191 6.69 18.84 -12.25
C ILE A 191 6.95 17.46 -12.83
N SER A 192 7.55 16.59 -12.02
CA SER A 192 7.69 15.17 -12.32
C SER A 192 6.50 14.43 -11.73
N GLU A 193 5.57 13.99 -12.61
CA GLU A 193 4.43 13.19 -12.19
C GLU A 193 4.86 11.77 -11.84
N GLN A 194 4.35 11.27 -10.71
CA GLN A 194 4.66 9.96 -10.17
C GLN A 194 3.42 9.08 -10.08
N ASP A 195 3.61 7.77 -10.33
CA ASP A 195 2.52 6.79 -10.35
C ASP A 195 2.03 6.39 -8.95
N ASN A 196 2.86 6.58 -7.92
CA ASN A 196 2.51 6.33 -6.52
C ASN A 196 3.31 7.21 -5.56
N VAL A 197 2.91 7.19 -4.28
CA VAL A 197 3.49 8.04 -3.23
C VAL A 197 4.94 7.71 -2.92
N SER A 198 5.32 6.44 -2.94
CA SER A 198 6.71 6.02 -2.66
C SER A 198 7.68 6.56 -3.71
N LYS A 199 7.27 6.63 -4.99
CA LYS A 199 8.07 7.24 -6.06
C LYS A 199 8.24 8.75 -5.86
N VAL A 200 7.23 9.45 -5.30
CA VAL A 200 7.38 10.87 -4.94
C VAL A 200 8.48 11.03 -3.90
N LEU A 201 8.43 10.26 -2.81
CA LEU A 201 9.44 10.34 -1.76
C LEU A 201 10.84 10.00 -2.28
N MET A 202 10.96 8.95 -3.09
CA MET A 202 12.24 8.56 -3.71
C MET A 202 12.80 9.67 -4.61
N ALA A 203 11.97 10.30 -5.47
CA ALA A 203 12.40 11.39 -6.34
C ALA A 203 12.99 12.58 -5.55
N VAL A 204 12.43 12.87 -4.36
CA VAL A 204 12.97 13.90 -3.47
C VAL A 204 14.22 13.40 -2.74
N ALA A 205 14.20 12.20 -2.18
CA ALA A 205 15.32 11.65 -1.41
C ALA A 205 16.60 11.49 -2.26
N GLU A 206 16.45 11.09 -3.52
CA GLU A 206 17.55 10.98 -4.47
C GLU A 206 17.98 12.34 -5.07
N GLY A 207 17.21 13.40 -4.85
CA GLY A 207 17.49 14.74 -5.34
C GLY A 207 17.14 14.94 -6.82
N SER A 208 16.33 14.08 -7.42
CA SER A 208 15.78 14.24 -8.77
C SER A 208 14.74 15.36 -8.83
N CYS A 209 14.05 15.63 -7.71
CA CYS A 209 13.19 16.78 -7.51
C CYS A 209 13.57 17.51 -6.23
N GLU A 210 13.38 18.84 -6.22
CA GLU A 210 13.71 19.69 -5.06
C GLU A 210 12.75 19.48 -3.90
N VAL A 211 11.45 19.41 -4.21
CA VAL A 211 10.38 19.23 -3.23
C VAL A 211 9.35 18.21 -3.74
N GLY A 212 8.52 17.70 -2.84
CA GLY A 212 7.40 16.83 -3.20
C GLY A 212 6.32 16.83 -2.15
N THR A 213 5.15 16.25 -2.50
CA THR A 213 4.05 16.03 -1.57
C THR A 213 3.83 14.55 -1.34
N THR A 214 3.98 14.12 -0.10
CA THR A 214 3.85 12.73 0.33
C THR A 214 3.00 12.64 1.60
N TYR A 215 2.89 11.48 2.22
CA TYR A 215 2.25 11.34 3.52
C TYR A 215 3.26 11.41 4.67
N TYR A 216 2.77 11.77 5.86
CA TYR A 216 3.61 11.81 7.06
C TYR A 216 4.16 10.42 7.41
N SER A 217 3.38 9.37 7.23
CA SER A 217 3.83 8.00 7.43
C SER A 217 4.99 7.57 6.53
N ASP A 218 5.11 8.14 5.33
CA ASP A 218 6.19 7.80 4.40
C ASP A 218 7.56 8.29 4.87
N ILE A 219 7.59 9.23 5.84
CA ILE A 219 8.84 9.77 6.40
C ILE A 219 9.53 8.77 7.33
N TYR A 220 8.80 7.76 7.81
CA TYR A 220 9.39 6.72 8.63
C TYR A 220 10.59 6.03 7.93
N GLY A 221 11.75 6.08 8.58
CA GLY A 221 13.01 5.57 8.02
C GLY A 221 13.76 6.53 7.10
N TYR A 222 13.22 7.74 6.86
CA TYR A 222 13.84 8.80 6.06
C TYR A 222 14.13 10.07 6.87
N GLU A 223 13.99 10.01 8.21
CA GLU A 223 14.11 11.16 9.10
C GLU A 223 15.49 11.83 9.02
N ASP A 224 16.53 11.08 8.67
CA ASP A 224 17.88 11.62 8.53
C ASP A 224 18.14 12.33 7.21
N ASP A 225 17.41 12.00 6.16
CA ASP A 225 17.60 12.51 4.80
C ASP A 225 16.58 13.57 4.42
N ILE A 226 15.34 13.43 4.90
CA ILE A 226 14.19 14.25 4.52
C ILE A 226 13.84 15.26 5.60
N LYS A 227 13.50 16.47 5.18
CA LYS A 227 12.93 17.54 6.00
C LYS A 227 11.48 17.80 5.59
N ILE A 228 10.59 17.81 6.57
CA ILE A 228 9.22 18.28 6.40
C ILE A 228 9.22 19.80 6.41
N LEU A 229 8.70 20.41 5.35
CA LEU A 229 8.51 21.86 5.21
C LEU A 229 7.16 22.29 5.79
N GLU A 230 6.12 21.50 5.54
CA GLU A 230 4.77 21.73 6.02
C GLU A 230 4.05 20.40 6.27
N LYS A 231 3.29 20.35 7.37
CA LYS A 231 2.21 19.36 7.58
C LYS A 231 0.92 20.04 7.16
N VAL A 232 0.34 19.61 6.05
CA VAL A 232 -0.84 20.26 5.46
C VAL A 232 -2.04 20.02 6.36
N SER A 233 -2.75 21.10 6.68
CA SER A 233 -3.97 21.02 7.52
C SER A 233 -5.06 20.18 6.84
N SER A 234 -5.79 19.41 7.63
CA SER A 234 -6.99 18.67 7.17
C SER A 234 -8.10 19.62 6.69
N ASP A 235 -8.10 20.90 7.11
CA ASP A 235 -9.00 21.92 6.55
C ASP A 235 -8.79 22.12 5.05
N LEU A 236 -7.58 21.86 4.55
CA LEU A 236 -7.23 21.98 3.13
C LEU A 236 -7.42 20.68 2.34
N THR A 237 -7.10 19.53 2.94
CA THR A 237 -7.15 18.22 2.26
C THR A 237 -8.47 17.49 2.47
N GLY A 238 -9.17 17.74 3.56
CA GLY A 238 -10.09 16.80 4.19
C GLY A 238 -9.31 15.71 4.95
N ASP A 239 -10.04 14.85 5.64
CA ASP A 239 -9.45 13.70 6.34
C ASP A 239 -8.90 12.68 5.34
N VAL A 240 -7.69 12.19 5.62
CA VAL A 240 -6.99 11.21 4.78
C VAL A 240 -7.21 9.81 5.37
N ILE A 241 -8.45 9.35 5.31
CA ILE A 241 -8.86 8.07 5.90
C ILE A 241 -8.55 6.90 4.98
N TYR A 242 -7.97 5.87 5.58
CA TYR A 242 -7.64 4.60 4.92
C TYR A 242 -8.68 3.54 5.30
N PRO A 243 -9.60 3.21 4.38
CA PRO A 243 -10.52 2.09 4.57
C PRO A 243 -9.89 0.77 4.15
N ILE A 244 -10.21 -0.30 4.90
CA ILE A 244 -10.00 -1.69 4.51
C ILE A 244 -11.34 -2.36 4.27
N ALA A 245 -11.38 -3.33 3.35
CA ALA A 245 -12.53 -4.20 3.16
C ALA A 245 -12.12 -5.56 2.61
N GLN A 246 -12.94 -6.56 2.84
CA GLN A 246 -12.85 -7.85 2.18
C GLN A 246 -13.43 -7.74 0.77
N ILE A 247 -12.72 -8.27 -0.20
CA ILE A 247 -13.10 -8.26 -1.62
C ILE A 247 -13.69 -9.61 -2.01
N VAL A 248 -14.68 -9.59 -2.90
CA VAL A 248 -15.29 -10.79 -3.44
C VAL A 248 -14.29 -11.51 -4.34
N ASN A 249 -13.50 -12.42 -3.75
CA ASN A 249 -12.55 -13.29 -4.46
C ASN A 249 -13.25 -14.61 -4.80
N LYS A 250 -13.53 -14.84 -6.07
CA LYS A 250 -14.25 -16.04 -6.54
C LYS A 250 -13.38 -17.31 -6.57
N GLU A 251 -12.07 -17.12 -6.56
CA GLU A 251 -11.10 -18.22 -6.56
C GLU A 251 -10.73 -18.68 -5.14
N ALA A 252 -11.03 -17.86 -4.12
CA ALA A 252 -10.73 -18.16 -2.72
C ALA A 252 -11.55 -19.35 -2.21
N ASP A 253 -10.88 -20.28 -1.54
CA ASP A 253 -11.56 -21.31 -0.78
C ASP A 253 -11.99 -20.80 0.61
N LYS A 254 -12.67 -21.67 1.37
CA LYS A 254 -13.17 -21.30 2.70
C LYS A 254 -12.05 -20.96 3.69
N LYS A 255 -10.91 -21.68 3.65
CA LYS A 255 -9.78 -21.43 4.56
C LYS A 255 -9.12 -20.09 4.26
N GLN A 256 -8.94 -19.78 2.97
CA GLN A 256 -8.41 -18.49 2.52
C GLN A 256 -9.31 -17.34 2.95
N THR A 257 -10.62 -17.47 2.77
CA THR A 257 -11.60 -16.47 3.22
C THR A 257 -11.55 -16.25 4.73
N GLU A 258 -11.55 -17.33 5.53
CA GLU A 258 -11.47 -17.26 7.00
C GLU A 258 -10.13 -16.65 7.47
N ALA A 259 -9.01 -16.97 6.82
CA ALA A 259 -7.70 -16.40 7.13
C ALA A 259 -7.64 -14.90 6.78
N ALA A 260 -8.28 -14.47 5.71
CA ALA A 260 -8.38 -13.05 5.35
C ALA A 260 -9.23 -12.26 6.36
N GLU A 261 -10.36 -12.83 6.81
CA GLU A 261 -11.20 -12.23 7.88
C GLU A 261 -10.41 -12.08 9.17
N ASP A 262 -9.71 -13.12 9.60
CA ASP A 262 -8.92 -13.14 10.83
C ASP A 262 -7.76 -12.13 10.79
N PHE A 263 -7.07 -12.04 9.64
CA PHE A 263 -6.03 -11.02 9.46
C PHE A 263 -6.61 -9.60 9.47
N MET A 264 -7.78 -9.39 8.87
CA MET A 264 -8.46 -8.10 8.92
C MET A 264 -8.85 -7.73 10.36
N ASP A 265 -9.36 -8.67 11.16
CA ASP A 265 -9.70 -8.45 12.57
C ASP A 265 -8.45 -8.11 13.39
N PHE A 266 -7.31 -8.75 13.12
CA PHE A 266 -6.03 -8.37 13.73
C PHE A 266 -5.66 -6.92 13.39
N LEU A 267 -5.79 -6.50 12.11
CA LEU A 267 -5.49 -5.13 11.69
C LEU A 267 -6.37 -4.06 12.37
N LEU A 268 -7.53 -4.46 12.88
CA LEU A 268 -8.46 -3.60 13.63
C LEU A 268 -8.24 -3.63 15.15
N SER A 269 -7.25 -4.40 15.64
CA SER A 269 -6.97 -4.57 17.07
C SER A 269 -6.19 -3.39 17.67
N ASP A 270 -6.25 -3.25 19.00
CA ASP A 270 -5.43 -2.29 19.76
C ASP A 270 -3.91 -2.55 19.61
N GLU A 271 -3.53 -3.78 19.32
CA GLU A 271 -2.15 -4.15 19.07
C GLU A 271 -1.67 -3.58 17.73
N ALA A 272 -2.42 -3.80 16.66
CA ALA A 272 -2.13 -3.24 15.35
C ALA A 272 -2.17 -1.69 15.38
N ALA A 273 -3.09 -1.08 16.11
CA ALA A 273 -3.17 0.37 16.27
C ALA A 273 -1.86 0.95 16.80
N LYS A 274 -1.25 0.35 17.82
CA LYS A 274 0.06 0.80 18.34
C LYS A 274 1.18 0.70 17.32
N VAL A 275 1.14 -0.33 16.48
CA VAL A 275 2.11 -0.47 15.39
C VAL A 275 1.90 0.64 14.37
N PHE A 276 0.65 0.89 13.93
CA PHE A 276 0.35 1.99 13.01
C PHE A 276 0.83 3.34 13.54
N GLU A 277 0.58 3.66 14.82
CA GLU A 277 1.03 4.90 15.46
C GLU A 277 2.56 5.03 15.46
N SER A 278 3.30 3.94 15.67
CA SER A 278 4.76 3.93 15.62
C SER A 278 5.32 4.25 14.23
N TYR A 279 4.50 4.07 13.19
CA TYR A 279 4.78 4.43 11.79
C TYR A 279 4.10 5.74 11.35
N TYR A 280 3.76 6.61 12.31
CA TYR A 280 3.21 7.96 12.10
C TYR A 280 1.81 8.02 11.49
N PHE A 281 1.05 6.93 11.54
CA PHE A 281 -0.39 6.97 11.28
C PHE A 281 -1.15 7.44 12.52
N ASP A 282 -2.33 8.02 12.30
CA ASP A 282 -3.26 8.39 13.36
C ASP A 282 -4.39 7.36 13.39
N THR A 283 -4.62 6.77 14.56
CA THR A 283 -5.65 5.74 14.79
C THR A 283 -6.93 6.32 15.43
N ASP A 284 -6.92 7.61 15.84
CA ASP A 284 -8.12 8.31 16.34
C ASP A 284 -9.01 8.74 15.17
N ILE A 285 -9.80 7.81 14.65
CA ILE A 285 -10.71 8.03 13.54
C ILE A 285 -12.07 8.43 14.11
N LYS A 286 -12.45 9.66 13.84
CA LYS A 286 -13.75 10.23 14.26
C LYS A 286 -14.87 9.90 13.30
#